data_f66acfa7c5d6402c0cb808df1a596686
#
_entry.id   f66acfa7c5d6402c0cb808df1a596686
#
_cell.length_a   1.000
_cell.length_b   1.000
_cell.length_c   1.000
_cell.angle_alpha   90.00
_cell.angle_beta   90.00
_cell.angle_gamma   90.00
#
_symmetry.space_group_name_H-M   'P 1'
#
loop_
_entity.id
_entity.type
_entity.pdbx_description
1 polymer ?
#
loop_
_entity_poly.entity_id
_entity_poly.type
_entity_poly.pdbx_seq_one_letter_code
_entity_poly.pdbx_strand_id
1 'polypeptide(L)'
;NVFSKYSQDINLHIWPDIKDKNSIDCICLWKHPEGILKSFVNLKLIHSMGAGVDHILRDKSLPAHIPICRISDEKLSFSMSNYIIMAVLFYHRRILKYQDDKINKIWDSKTHPEIPVKIGILGYGYLGSDAGNKLKNLGFEVIGYSLRKKTNINVEHYHGDDLKIFLSKINVLVCTVPYTNKTENLLSQDLFDILNDGTYLINVSRGKVQNEKDILRYIKNGKLSGA
;
A
#
# COMPACT_ATOMS: atom_id res chain seq x y z
N ASN A 1 5.19 10.23 -29.37
CA ASN A 1 5.88 10.20 -28.10
C ASN A 1 5.27 11.21 -27.13
N VAL A 2 4.86 10.77 -25.91
CA VAL A 2 4.23 11.65 -24.92
C VAL A 2 5.20 12.71 -24.41
N PHE A 3 6.46 12.34 -24.17
CA PHE A 3 7.48 13.27 -23.65
C PHE A 3 7.79 14.41 -24.60
N SER A 4 7.86 14.15 -25.92
CA SER A 4 8.11 15.20 -26.92
C SER A 4 6.99 16.25 -27.03
N LYS A 5 5.80 15.96 -26.47
CA LYS A 5 4.72 16.95 -26.38
C LYS A 5 4.94 17.99 -25.27
N TYR A 6 5.77 17.66 -24.27
CA TYR A 6 5.97 18.50 -23.09
C TYR A 6 7.32 19.19 -23.07
N SER A 7 8.33 18.67 -23.80
CA SER A 7 9.61 19.34 -23.94
C SER A 7 10.31 18.95 -25.22
N GLN A 8 10.90 19.93 -25.91
CA GLN A 8 11.77 19.72 -27.07
C GLN A 8 13.23 19.47 -26.65
N ASP A 9 13.57 19.75 -25.38
CA ASP A 9 14.93 19.64 -24.84
C ASP A 9 15.24 18.21 -24.33
N ILE A 10 14.26 17.27 -24.39
CA ILE A 10 14.44 15.90 -23.95
C ILE A 10 14.86 15.03 -25.13
N ASN A 11 16.07 14.51 -25.10
CA ASN A 11 16.54 13.47 -26.01
C ASN A 11 16.13 12.10 -25.45
N LEU A 12 15.06 11.51 -25.97
CA LEU A 12 14.48 10.28 -25.47
C LEU A 12 15.07 9.04 -26.18
N HIS A 13 15.61 8.14 -25.40
CA HIS A 13 16.04 6.82 -25.82
C HIS A 13 15.14 5.74 -25.23
N ILE A 14 14.85 4.69 -25.97
CA ILE A 14 14.02 3.58 -25.51
C ILE A 14 14.88 2.31 -25.43
N TRP A 15 14.92 1.70 -24.26
CA TRP A 15 15.59 0.42 -24.08
C TRP A 15 14.93 -0.69 -24.93
N PRO A 16 15.70 -1.60 -25.58
CA PRO A 16 17.18 -1.75 -25.50
C PRO A 16 17.97 -0.89 -26.51
N ASP A 17 17.35 -0.11 -27.38
CA ASP A 17 17.95 0.58 -28.52
C ASP A 17 18.70 1.86 -28.10
N ILE A 18 19.62 1.75 -27.12
CA ILE A 18 20.45 2.86 -26.65
C ILE A 18 21.83 2.75 -27.26
N LYS A 19 22.14 3.67 -28.20
CA LYS A 19 23.43 3.67 -28.89
C LYS A 19 24.61 4.06 -28.01
N ASP A 20 24.43 5.07 -27.18
CA ASP A 20 25.44 5.55 -26.23
C ASP A 20 24.84 5.66 -24.82
N LYS A 21 25.26 4.79 -23.93
CA LYS A 21 24.83 4.80 -22.52
C LYS A 21 25.43 5.95 -21.72
N ASN A 22 26.54 6.52 -22.17
CA ASN A 22 27.20 7.63 -21.48
C ASN A 22 26.45 8.95 -21.69
N SER A 23 25.60 9.05 -22.71
CA SER A 23 24.76 10.21 -22.95
C SER A 23 23.50 10.26 -22.07
N ILE A 24 23.25 9.20 -21.29
CA ILE A 24 22.04 9.09 -20.47
C ILE A 24 22.30 9.66 -19.08
N ASP A 25 21.55 10.69 -18.70
CA ASP A 25 21.62 11.33 -17.39
C ASP A 25 20.37 11.10 -16.52
N CYS A 26 19.26 10.66 -17.10
CA CYS A 26 18.05 10.29 -16.38
C CYS A 26 17.43 8.99 -16.92
N ILE A 27 16.99 8.11 -16.04
CA ILE A 27 16.30 6.86 -16.40
C ILE A 27 14.93 6.82 -15.75
N CYS A 28 13.88 6.63 -16.58
CA CYS A 28 12.55 6.26 -16.13
C CYS A 28 12.38 4.75 -16.26
N LEU A 29 12.08 4.04 -15.16
CA LEU A 29 11.99 2.58 -15.20
C LEU A 29 10.85 2.02 -14.35
N TRP A 30 10.42 0.81 -14.71
CA TRP A 30 9.49 0.00 -13.92
C TRP A 30 10.11 -1.35 -13.56
N LYS A 31 10.35 -2.21 -14.50
CA LYS A 31 11.05 -3.48 -14.30
C LYS A 31 12.26 -3.47 -15.24
N HIS A 32 13.43 -3.31 -14.70
CA HIS A 32 14.69 -3.30 -15.48
C HIS A 32 15.46 -4.60 -15.25
N PRO A 33 16.32 -5.00 -16.18
CA PRO A 33 17.27 -6.10 -15.97
C PRO A 33 18.22 -5.80 -14.81
N GLU A 34 18.41 -6.75 -13.91
CA GLU A 34 19.33 -6.59 -12.78
C GLU A 34 20.75 -6.32 -13.28
N GLY A 35 21.43 -5.38 -12.65
CA GLY A 35 22.80 -5.02 -12.97
C GLY A 35 22.94 -4.01 -14.10
N ILE A 36 21.86 -3.60 -14.79
CA ILE A 36 21.96 -2.67 -15.93
C ILE A 36 22.37 -1.26 -15.50
N LEU A 37 21.99 -0.83 -14.29
CA LEU A 37 22.17 0.56 -13.82
C LEU A 37 23.65 0.97 -13.76
N LYS A 38 24.56 0.06 -13.44
CA LYS A 38 26.01 0.32 -13.43
C LYS A 38 26.59 0.67 -14.79
N SER A 39 25.88 0.36 -15.89
CA SER A 39 26.35 0.67 -17.24
C SER A 39 26.09 2.11 -17.69
N PHE A 40 25.41 2.91 -16.87
CA PHE A 40 25.10 4.32 -17.16
C PHE A 40 25.95 5.23 -16.26
N VAL A 41 27.19 5.50 -16.68
CA VAL A 41 28.19 6.17 -15.84
C VAL A 41 27.90 7.63 -15.52
N ASN A 42 27.12 8.31 -16.37
CA ASN A 42 26.74 9.72 -16.19
C ASN A 42 25.33 9.91 -15.62
N LEU A 43 24.74 8.85 -15.07
CA LEU A 43 23.39 8.87 -14.52
C LEU A 43 23.30 9.82 -13.31
N LYS A 44 22.34 10.75 -13.37
CA LYS A 44 22.09 11.76 -12.32
C LYS A 44 20.76 11.53 -11.58
N LEU A 45 19.81 10.82 -12.21
CA LEU A 45 18.47 10.61 -11.66
C LEU A 45 17.88 9.27 -12.11
N ILE A 46 17.25 8.58 -11.17
CA ILE A 46 16.41 7.42 -11.47
C ILE A 46 14.98 7.77 -11.07
N HIS A 47 14.04 7.59 -12.00
CA HIS A 47 12.62 7.82 -11.76
C HIS A 47 11.82 6.52 -11.86
N SER A 48 11.14 6.12 -10.77
CA SER A 48 10.19 5.02 -10.81
C SER A 48 8.92 5.45 -11.54
N MET A 49 8.45 4.65 -12.49
CA MET A 49 7.18 4.87 -13.19
C MET A 49 5.96 4.47 -12.36
N GLY A 50 6.12 4.32 -11.05
CA GLY A 50 5.06 4.00 -10.10
C GLY A 50 5.31 4.59 -8.73
N ALA A 51 4.39 4.33 -7.77
CA ALA A 51 4.51 4.80 -6.39
C ALA A 51 5.56 4.05 -5.57
N GLY A 52 5.88 2.81 -5.93
CA GLY A 52 6.88 1.99 -5.24
C GLY A 52 8.25 2.12 -5.88
N VAL A 53 9.29 1.94 -5.07
CA VAL A 53 10.69 1.94 -5.50
C VAL A 53 11.41 0.62 -5.15
N ASP A 54 10.68 -0.35 -4.63
CA ASP A 54 11.20 -1.63 -4.17
C ASP A 54 11.90 -2.42 -5.28
N HIS A 55 11.43 -2.33 -6.52
CA HIS A 55 12.03 -2.96 -7.69
C HIS A 55 13.37 -2.31 -8.08
N ILE A 56 13.58 -1.03 -7.77
CA ILE A 56 14.84 -0.32 -7.98
C ILE A 56 15.84 -0.67 -6.88
N LEU A 57 15.38 -0.60 -5.62
CA LEU A 57 16.23 -0.85 -4.45
C LEU A 57 16.73 -2.29 -4.34
N ARG A 58 16.16 -3.24 -5.07
CA ARG A 58 16.65 -4.63 -5.14
C ARG A 58 17.88 -4.78 -6.03
N ASP A 59 18.09 -3.88 -6.97
CA ASP A 59 19.24 -3.95 -7.86
C ASP A 59 20.52 -3.64 -7.08
N LYS A 60 21.34 -4.67 -6.84
CA LYS A 60 22.63 -4.55 -6.14
C LYS A 60 23.64 -3.66 -6.88
N SER A 61 23.41 -3.39 -8.15
CA SER A 61 24.23 -2.49 -8.95
C SER A 61 23.82 -1.02 -8.88
N LEU A 62 22.80 -0.72 -8.09
CA LEU A 62 22.29 0.63 -7.89
C LEU A 62 23.39 1.53 -7.29
N PRO A 63 23.80 2.62 -7.98
CA PRO A 63 24.78 3.54 -7.42
C PRO A 63 24.18 4.30 -6.23
N ALA A 64 24.84 4.23 -5.08
CA ALA A 64 24.31 4.76 -3.80
C ALA A 64 24.09 6.29 -3.78
N HIS A 65 24.78 7.02 -4.67
CA HIS A 65 24.72 8.48 -4.74
C HIS A 65 23.64 9.03 -5.68
N ILE A 66 22.99 8.16 -6.49
CA ILE A 66 21.98 8.62 -7.44
C ILE A 66 20.62 8.75 -6.74
N PRO A 67 19.99 9.94 -6.78
CA PRO A 67 18.67 10.13 -6.22
C PRO A 67 17.61 9.32 -6.98
N ILE A 68 16.65 8.79 -6.21
CA ILE A 68 15.51 8.04 -6.75
C ILE A 68 14.24 8.83 -6.52
N CYS A 69 13.54 9.16 -7.61
CA CYS A 69 12.22 9.76 -7.59
C CYS A 69 11.14 8.71 -7.88
N ARG A 70 9.89 9.04 -7.55
CA ARG A 70 8.73 8.18 -7.80
C ARG A 70 7.51 9.00 -8.15
N ILE A 71 6.50 8.37 -8.74
CA ILE A 71 5.20 9.02 -8.94
C ILE A 71 4.52 9.21 -7.58
N SER A 72 4.07 10.43 -7.34
CA SER A 72 3.26 10.80 -6.18
C SER A 72 2.25 11.86 -6.65
N ASP A 73 1.12 11.42 -7.21
CA ASP A 73 0.07 12.28 -7.74
C ASP A 73 -1.33 11.88 -7.26
N GLU A 74 -2.28 12.78 -7.45
CA GLU A 74 -3.66 12.61 -7.00
C GLU A 74 -4.40 11.50 -7.75
N LYS A 75 -4.11 11.26 -9.02
CA LYS A 75 -4.78 10.21 -9.82
C LYS A 75 -4.41 8.83 -9.32
N LEU A 76 -3.14 8.64 -8.91
CA LEU A 76 -2.69 7.39 -8.34
C LEU A 76 -3.31 7.15 -6.97
N SER A 77 -3.36 8.16 -6.11
CA SER A 77 -4.00 8.06 -4.79
C SER A 77 -5.50 7.85 -4.92
N PHE A 78 -6.16 8.51 -5.88
CA PHE A 78 -7.59 8.35 -6.15
C PHE A 78 -7.98 6.89 -6.42
N SER A 79 -7.30 6.21 -7.34
CA SER A 79 -7.57 4.80 -7.67
C SER A 79 -7.39 3.89 -6.46
N MET A 80 -6.31 4.07 -5.70
CA MET A 80 -6.02 3.23 -4.54
C MET A 80 -6.98 3.50 -3.39
N SER A 81 -7.32 4.76 -3.14
CA SER A 81 -8.31 5.12 -2.11
C SER A 81 -9.69 4.55 -2.41
N ASN A 82 -10.12 4.58 -3.67
CA ASN A 82 -11.40 3.98 -4.08
C ASN A 82 -11.41 2.47 -3.82
N TYR A 83 -10.30 1.77 -4.10
CA TYR A 83 -10.18 0.35 -3.79
C TYR A 83 -10.28 0.09 -2.29
N ILE A 84 -9.56 0.87 -1.46
CA ILE A 84 -9.61 0.74 0.00
C ILE A 84 -11.03 0.99 0.53
N ILE A 85 -11.68 2.05 0.07
CA ILE A 85 -13.05 2.39 0.45
C ILE A 85 -14.01 1.26 0.06
N MET A 86 -13.91 0.75 -1.16
CA MET A 86 -14.70 -0.38 -1.63
C MET A 86 -14.51 -1.60 -0.72
N ALA A 87 -13.26 -1.96 -0.38
CA ALA A 87 -12.98 -3.12 0.46
C ALA A 87 -13.52 -2.95 1.90
N VAL A 88 -13.40 -1.75 2.46
CA VAL A 88 -13.99 -1.42 3.77
C VAL A 88 -15.52 -1.53 3.73
N LEU A 89 -16.17 -0.92 2.75
CA LEU A 89 -17.62 -0.98 2.59
C LEU A 89 -18.11 -2.39 2.32
N PHE A 90 -17.37 -3.17 1.55
CA PHE A 90 -17.69 -4.56 1.26
C PHE A 90 -17.79 -5.39 2.55
N TYR A 91 -16.82 -5.24 3.45
CA TYR A 91 -16.82 -5.87 4.75
C TYR A 91 -17.91 -5.29 5.67
N HIS A 92 -17.95 -3.97 5.84
CA HIS A 92 -18.90 -3.26 6.69
C HIS A 92 -20.35 -3.63 6.37
N ARG A 93 -20.70 -3.72 5.08
CA ARG A 93 -22.05 -4.03 4.60
C ARG A 93 -22.34 -5.53 4.43
N ARG A 94 -21.46 -6.41 4.93
CA ARG A 94 -21.66 -7.88 4.91
C ARG A 94 -21.93 -8.46 3.51
N ILE A 95 -21.29 -7.94 2.48
CA ILE A 95 -21.62 -8.31 1.09
C ILE A 95 -21.43 -9.82 0.83
N LEU A 96 -20.38 -10.44 1.40
CA LEU A 96 -20.17 -11.89 1.27
C LEU A 96 -21.34 -12.68 1.87
N LYS A 97 -21.81 -12.31 3.08
CA LYS A 97 -22.96 -12.96 3.69
C LYS A 97 -24.19 -12.87 2.79
N TYR A 98 -24.49 -11.70 2.26
CA TYR A 98 -25.66 -11.54 1.38
C TYR A 98 -25.51 -12.27 0.04
N GLN A 99 -24.30 -12.44 -0.46
CA GLN A 99 -24.06 -13.30 -1.62
C GLN A 99 -24.36 -14.77 -1.32
N ASP A 100 -23.91 -15.27 -0.16
CA ASP A 100 -24.20 -16.63 0.29
C ASP A 100 -25.70 -16.83 0.57
N ASP A 101 -26.33 -15.88 1.25
CA ASP A 101 -27.78 -15.90 1.50
C ASP A 101 -28.58 -15.96 0.18
N LYS A 102 -28.17 -15.17 -0.82
CA LYS A 102 -28.79 -15.20 -2.16
C LYS A 102 -28.67 -16.59 -2.82
N ILE A 103 -27.48 -17.21 -2.76
CA ILE A 103 -27.24 -18.55 -3.31
C ILE A 103 -28.16 -19.58 -2.60
N ASN A 104 -28.26 -19.47 -1.28
CA ASN A 104 -29.05 -20.37 -0.43
C ASN A 104 -30.54 -20.00 -0.35
N LYS A 105 -30.98 -18.94 -1.05
CA LYS A 105 -32.36 -18.42 -1.04
C LYS A 105 -32.85 -18.05 0.37
N ILE A 106 -31.96 -17.50 1.20
CA ILE A 106 -32.24 -17.06 2.57
C ILE A 106 -32.55 -15.58 2.55
N TRP A 107 -33.68 -15.18 3.19
CA TRP A 107 -34.00 -13.79 3.48
C TRP A 107 -33.78 -13.53 4.97
N ASP A 108 -32.59 -13.04 5.31
CA ASP A 108 -32.24 -12.70 6.70
C ASP A 108 -32.61 -11.26 7.01
N SER A 109 -33.69 -11.06 7.76
CA SER A 109 -34.15 -9.77 8.26
C SER A 109 -33.70 -9.47 9.69
N LYS A 110 -32.99 -10.40 10.35
CA LYS A 110 -32.65 -10.30 11.79
C LYS A 110 -31.22 -9.83 12.02
N THR A 111 -30.30 -10.18 11.13
CA THR A 111 -28.90 -9.76 11.26
C THR A 111 -28.78 -8.26 10.99
N HIS A 112 -28.10 -7.54 11.90
CA HIS A 112 -27.82 -6.13 11.68
C HIS A 112 -27.05 -5.93 10.35
N PRO A 113 -27.48 -5.01 9.49
CA PRO A 113 -26.94 -4.88 8.13
C PRO A 113 -25.50 -4.36 8.09
N GLU A 114 -24.99 -3.86 9.19
CA GLU A 114 -23.67 -3.24 9.29
C GLU A 114 -22.83 -3.90 10.39
N ILE A 115 -21.53 -4.04 10.12
CA ILE A 115 -20.53 -4.37 11.12
C ILE A 115 -19.93 -3.06 11.60
N PRO A 116 -19.95 -2.72 12.90
CA PRO A 116 -19.24 -1.56 13.42
C PRO A 116 -17.75 -1.68 13.13
N VAL A 117 -17.15 -0.66 12.49
CA VAL A 117 -15.75 -0.70 12.11
C VAL A 117 -14.98 0.49 12.66
N LYS A 118 -13.81 0.21 13.22
CA LYS A 118 -12.77 1.17 13.54
C LYS A 118 -11.54 0.86 12.70
N ILE A 119 -11.19 1.77 11.81
CA ILE A 119 -10.24 1.53 10.73
C ILE A 119 -8.86 2.03 11.15
N GLY A 120 -7.87 1.13 11.15
CA GLY A 120 -6.47 1.48 11.32
C GLY A 120 -5.72 1.46 10.00
N ILE A 121 -5.04 2.56 9.67
CA ILE A 121 -4.21 2.64 8.48
C ILE A 121 -2.73 2.53 8.89
N LEU A 122 -2.16 1.36 8.65
CA LEU A 122 -0.75 1.07 8.86
C LEU A 122 0.05 1.57 7.66
N GLY A 123 0.80 2.66 7.88
CA GLY A 123 1.49 3.39 6.82
C GLY A 123 0.76 4.67 6.41
N TYR A 124 0.50 5.57 7.36
CA TYR A 124 -0.22 6.83 7.12
C TYR A 124 0.64 7.83 6.32
N GLY A 125 1.10 7.38 5.12
CA GLY A 125 1.82 8.16 4.11
C GLY A 125 0.86 8.88 3.17
N TYR A 126 1.32 9.25 1.96
CA TYR A 126 0.52 9.95 0.96
C TYR A 126 -0.77 9.18 0.59
N LEU A 127 -0.65 7.90 0.23
CA LEU A 127 -1.80 7.05 -0.12
C LEU A 127 -2.68 6.74 1.10
N GLY A 128 -2.05 6.41 2.23
CA GLY A 128 -2.79 6.07 3.46
C GLY A 128 -3.56 7.25 4.02
N SER A 129 -3.00 8.47 3.97
CA SER A 129 -3.69 9.68 4.44
C SER A 129 -4.84 10.09 3.52
N ASP A 130 -4.69 9.95 2.20
CA ASP A 130 -5.77 10.22 1.25
C ASP A 130 -6.96 9.27 1.48
N ALA A 131 -6.71 7.97 1.60
CA ALA A 131 -7.74 6.99 1.91
C ALA A 131 -8.38 7.25 3.29
N GLY A 132 -7.57 7.55 4.32
CA GLY A 132 -8.04 7.84 5.67
C GLY A 132 -8.93 9.05 5.75
N ASN A 133 -8.58 10.13 5.06
CA ASN A 133 -9.40 11.34 5.00
C ASN A 133 -10.74 11.09 4.31
N LYS A 134 -10.75 10.34 3.21
CA LYS A 134 -11.97 9.97 2.49
C LYS A 134 -12.89 9.07 3.33
N LEU A 135 -12.33 8.06 4.01
CA LEU A 135 -13.09 7.20 4.92
C LEU A 135 -13.67 7.99 6.10
N LYS A 136 -12.91 8.93 6.68
CA LYS A 136 -13.40 9.83 7.72
C LYS A 136 -14.54 10.72 7.22
N ASN A 137 -14.46 11.24 6.01
CA ASN A 137 -15.52 12.06 5.39
C ASN A 137 -16.78 11.22 5.10
N LEU A 138 -16.68 9.90 4.97
CA LEU A 138 -17.80 8.97 4.91
C LEU A 138 -18.39 8.63 6.29
N GLY A 139 -17.86 9.18 7.39
CA GLY A 139 -18.34 8.99 8.75
C GLY A 139 -17.69 7.85 9.52
N PHE A 140 -16.64 7.20 8.98
CA PHE A 140 -15.93 6.13 9.69
C PHE A 140 -14.97 6.69 10.75
N GLU A 141 -14.80 5.94 11.84
CA GLU A 141 -13.72 6.17 12.79
C GLU A 141 -12.42 5.65 12.20
N VAL A 142 -11.44 6.54 12.00
CA VAL A 142 -10.15 6.24 11.37
C VAL A 142 -9.02 6.69 12.26
N ILE A 143 -8.05 5.81 12.48
CA ILE A 143 -6.78 6.12 13.13
C ILE A 143 -5.62 5.75 12.21
N GLY A 144 -4.51 6.49 12.31
CA GLY A 144 -3.34 6.29 11.48
C GLY A 144 -2.11 5.86 12.26
N TYR A 145 -1.20 5.11 11.62
CA TYR A 145 0.11 4.81 12.16
C TYR A 145 1.22 5.04 11.14
N SER A 146 2.33 5.60 11.58
CA SER A 146 3.59 5.69 10.80
C SER A 146 4.81 5.64 11.72
N LEU A 147 5.99 5.24 11.17
CA LEU A 147 7.23 5.15 11.96
C LEU A 147 7.63 6.48 12.61
N ARG A 148 7.36 7.60 11.94
CA ARG A 148 7.70 8.94 12.42
C ARG A 148 6.44 9.70 12.75
N LYS A 149 6.51 10.54 13.79
CA LYS A 149 5.43 11.48 14.13
C LYS A 149 5.11 12.35 12.91
N LYS A 150 3.84 12.57 12.67
CA LYS A 150 3.33 13.47 11.65
C LYS A 150 2.58 14.64 12.28
N THR A 151 2.67 15.78 11.64
CA THR A 151 1.94 17.01 11.98
C THR A 151 0.87 17.30 10.92
N ASN A 152 -0.10 18.13 11.22
CA ASN A 152 -1.18 18.55 10.31
C ASN A 152 -1.98 17.40 9.71
N ILE A 153 -2.39 16.46 10.56
CA ILE A 153 -3.22 15.34 10.20
C ILE A 153 -4.58 15.42 10.93
N ASN A 154 -5.61 14.94 10.27
CA ASN A 154 -7.01 15.11 10.69
C ASN A 154 -7.57 13.86 11.42
N VAL A 155 -6.72 12.86 11.78
CA VAL A 155 -7.09 11.64 12.49
C VAL A 155 -6.20 11.46 13.72
N GLU A 156 -6.66 10.67 14.69
CA GLU A 156 -5.80 10.21 15.78
C GLU A 156 -4.62 9.43 15.19
N HIS A 157 -3.40 9.77 15.59
CA HIS A 157 -2.20 9.24 14.95
C HIS A 157 -1.21 8.70 15.96
N TYR A 158 -0.77 7.48 15.69
CA TYR A 158 0.23 6.73 16.45
C TYR A 158 1.54 6.65 15.70
N HIS A 159 2.66 6.51 16.40
CA HIS A 159 3.98 6.46 15.77
C HIS A 159 5.02 5.73 16.62
N GLY A 160 6.12 5.32 15.99
CA GLY A 160 7.24 4.67 16.70
C GLY A 160 6.78 3.43 17.48
N ASP A 161 6.95 3.47 18.81
CA ASP A 161 6.68 2.34 19.71
C ASP A 161 5.18 2.14 20.02
N ASP A 162 4.31 3.05 19.57
CA ASP A 162 2.86 2.97 19.80
C ASP A 162 2.14 1.94 18.93
N LEU A 163 2.88 1.11 18.14
CA LEU A 163 2.29 0.15 17.22
C LEU A 163 1.29 -0.79 17.92
N LYS A 164 1.65 -1.31 19.10
CA LYS A 164 0.78 -2.22 19.86
C LYS A 164 -0.51 -1.55 20.29
N ILE A 165 -0.43 -0.30 20.75
CA ILE A 165 -1.60 0.50 21.16
C ILE A 165 -2.51 0.75 19.94
N PHE A 166 -1.92 1.13 18.80
CA PHE A 166 -2.65 1.32 17.54
C PHE A 166 -3.41 0.05 17.13
N LEU A 167 -2.74 -1.10 17.11
CA LEU A 167 -3.31 -2.38 16.67
C LEU A 167 -4.45 -2.87 17.59
N SER A 168 -4.36 -2.64 18.89
CA SER A 168 -5.41 -3.05 19.85
C SER A 168 -6.70 -2.22 19.77
N LYS A 169 -6.69 -1.09 19.07
CA LYS A 169 -7.83 -0.17 18.96
C LYS A 169 -8.70 -0.39 17.73
N ILE A 170 -8.33 -1.27 16.83
CA ILE A 170 -8.96 -1.42 15.51
C ILE A 170 -9.58 -2.79 15.31
N ASN A 171 -10.51 -2.88 14.36
CA ASN A 171 -11.05 -4.13 13.84
C ASN A 171 -11.06 -4.20 12.30
N VAL A 172 -10.54 -3.17 11.63
CA VAL A 172 -10.18 -3.22 10.21
C VAL A 172 -8.76 -2.67 10.08
N LEU A 173 -7.84 -3.47 9.57
CA LEU A 173 -6.45 -3.08 9.32
C LEU A 173 -6.21 -2.89 7.83
N VAL A 174 -5.89 -1.66 7.43
CA VAL A 174 -5.48 -1.32 6.06
C VAL A 174 -3.96 -1.13 6.04
N CYS A 175 -3.25 -1.95 5.27
CA CYS A 175 -1.80 -1.87 5.13
C CYS A 175 -1.41 -1.16 3.83
N THR A 176 -0.69 -0.05 3.96
CA THR A 176 -0.17 0.77 2.85
C THR A 176 1.34 1.03 2.97
N VAL A 177 2.05 0.28 3.82
CA VAL A 177 3.50 0.46 4.02
C VAL A 177 4.29 0.10 2.77
N PRO A 178 5.42 0.75 2.48
CA PRO A 178 6.30 0.32 1.41
C PRO A 178 6.96 -1.02 1.76
N TYR A 179 7.24 -1.84 0.75
CA TYR A 179 8.06 -3.03 0.94
C TYR A 179 9.54 -2.63 1.13
N THR A 180 10.11 -3.07 2.22
CA THR A 180 11.52 -2.93 2.59
C THR A 180 11.94 -4.17 3.38
N ASN A 181 13.25 -4.35 3.64
CA ASN A 181 13.73 -5.43 4.52
C ASN A 181 13.10 -5.40 5.93
N LYS A 182 12.68 -4.22 6.42
CA LYS A 182 12.01 -4.06 7.73
C LYS A 182 10.52 -4.35 7.70
N THR A 183 9.91 -4.38 6.54
CA THR A 183 8.47 -4.61 6.36
C THR A 183 8.17 -5.94 5.68
N GLU A 184 9.21 -6.73 5.36
CA GLU A 184 9.03 -8.10 4.88
C GLU A 184 8.39 -8.95 5.98
N ASN A 185 7.31 -9.66 5.63
CA ASN A 185 6.49 -10.44 6.57
C ASN A 185 6.01 -9.64 7.80
N LEU A 186 5.82 -8.34 7.69
CA LEU A 186 5.28 -7.51 8.78
C LEU A 186 3.88 -7.98 9.20
N LEU A 187 3.03 -8.34 8.22
CA LEU A 187 1.70 -8.90 8.44
C LEU A 187 1.85 -10.41 8.68
N SER A 188 2.21 -10.79 9.88
CA SER A 188 2.47 -12.15 10.33
C SER A 188 1.91 -12.40 11.72
N GLN A 189 2.17 -13.57 12.28
CA GLN A 189 1.76 -13.97 13.61
C GLN A 189 1.98 -12.88 14.66
N ASP A 190 3.19 -12.32 14.76
CA ASP A 190 3.55 -11.35 15.81
C ASP A 190 2.64 -10.11 15.81
N LEU A 191 2.23 -9.68 14.61
CA LEU A 191 1.31 -8.56 14.48
C LEU A 191 -0.14 -9.01 14.74
N PHE A 192 -0.54 -10.17 14.22
CA PHE A 192 -1.92 -10.65 14.34
C PHE A 192 -2.30 -11.00 15.78
N ASP A 193 -1.36 -11.47 16.61
CA ASP A 193 -1.60 -11.75 18.02
C ASP A 193 -2.02 -10.52 18.83
N ILE A 194 -1.63 -9.32 18.37
CA ILE A 194 -1.97 -8.05 19.01
C ILE A 194 -3.36 -7.53 18.59
N LEU A 195 -3.82 -7.87 17.39
CA LEU A 195 -5.10 -7.44 16.86
C LEU A 195 -6.26 -7.96 17.72
N ASN A 196 -7.40 -7.29 17.66
CA ASN A 196 -8.64 -7.82 18.21
C ASN A 196 -9.13 -9.02 17.38
N ASP A 197 -9.83 -9.96 18.03
CA ASP A 197 -10.44 -11.10 17.34
C ASP A 197 -11.46 -10.62 16.30
N GLY A 198 -11.52 -11.28 15.16
CA GLY A 198 -12.39 -10.90 14.06
C GLY A 198 -11.92 -9.68 13.26
N THR A 199 -10.66 -9.24 13.42
CA THR A 199 -10.14 -8.13 12.60
C THR A 199 -10.13 -8.49 11.12
N TYR A 200 -10.56 -7.56 10.26
CA TYR A 200 -10.51 -7.68 8.81
C TYR A 200 -9.24 -7.02 8.25
N LEU A 201 -8.51 -7.74 7.41
CA LEU A 201 -7.24 -7.29 6.85
C LEU A 201 -7.40 -6.85 5.40
N ILE A 202 -6.88 -5.67 5.06
CA ILE A 202 -6.80 -5.15 3.68
C ILE A 202 -5.34 -4.80 3.39
N ASN A 203 -4.67 -5.59 2.55
CA ASN A 203 -3.30 -5.31 2.14
C ASN A 203 -3.25 -4.76 0.71
N VAL A 204 -2.97 -3.47 0.57
CA VAL A 204 -2.78 -2.78 -0.72
C VAL A 204 -1.31 -2.38 -0.95
N SER A 205 -0.41 -2.95 -0.18
CA SER A 205 1.03 -2.71 -0.25
C SER A 205 1.71 -3.65 -1.26
N ARG A 206 2.35 -4.70 -0.76
CA ARG A 206 3.00 -5.76 -1.56
C ARG A 206 2.73 -7.12 -0.91
N GLY A 207 2.66 -8.18 -1.72
CA GLY A 207 2.51 -9.55 -1.22
C GLY A 207 3.62 -9.96 -0.25
N LYS A 208 4.86 -9.52 -0.45
CA LYS A 208 5.98 -9.80 0.46
C LYS A 208 5.90 -9.11 1.84
N VAL A 209 4.99 -8.17 2.03
CA VAL A 209 4.72 -7.57 3.35
C VAL A 209 3.92 -8.51 4.23
N GLN A 210 3.26 -9.52 3.66
CA GLN A 210 2.43 -10.48 4.38
C GLN A 210 3.04 -11.88 4.38
N ASN A 211 2.76 -12.64 5.45
CA ASN A 211 2.96 -14.07 5.52
C ASN A 211 1.62 -14.77 5.23
N GLU A 212 1.49 -15.34 4.03
CA GLU A 212 0.24 -15.96 3.59
C GLU A 212 -0.18 -17.18 4.44
N LYS A 213 0.80 -17.94 4.94
CA LYS A 213 0.53 -19.11 5.81
C LYS A 213 -0.09 -18.66 7.14
N ASP A 214 0.42 -17.58 7.71
CA ASP A 214 -0.14 -17.01 8.92
C ASP A 214 -1.54 -16.45 8.67
N ILE A 215 -1.76 -15.69 7.60
CA ILE A 215 -3.10 -15.19 7.25
C ILE A 215 -4.10 -16.33 7.19
N LEU A 216 -3.81 -17.40 6.44
CA LEU A 216 -4.70 -18.57 6.32
C LEU A 216 -4.98 -19.23 7.66
N ARG A 217 -3.97 -19.37 8.53
CA ARG A 217 -4.11 -19.92 9.88
C ARG A 217 -5.02 -19.05 10.75
N TYR A 218 -4.82 -17.73 10.71
CA TYR A 218 -5.56 -16.78 11.54
C TYR A 218 -6.99 -16.52 11.05
N ILE A 219 -7.28 -16.72 9.77
CA ILE A 219 -8.66 -16.78 9.26
C ILE A 219 -9.34 -18.08 9.75
N LYS A 220 -8.66 -19.24 9.68
CA LYS A 220 -9.24 -20.52 10.10
C LYS A 220 -9.59 -20.58 11.59
N ASN A 221 -8.82 -19.89 12.45
CA ASN A 221 -9.09 -19.87 13.89
C ASN A 221 -9.96 -18.69 14.34
N GLY A 222 -10.43 -17.84 13.41
CA GLY A 222 -11.34 -16.72 13.68
C GLY A 222 -10.67 -15.45 14.20
N LYS A 223 -9.35 -15.42 14.36
CA LYS A 223 -8.61 -14.20 14.76
C LYS A 223 -8.71 -13.11 13.70
N LEU A 224 -8.65 -13.49 12.42
CA LEU A 224 -9.00 -12.66 11.29
C LEU A 224 -10.35 -13.10 10.73
N SER A 225 -11.25 -12.14 10.49
CA SER A 225 -12.55 -12.41 9.84
C SER A 225 -12.43 -12.52 8.32
N GLY A 226 -11.30 -12.14 7.75
CA GLY A 226 -10.99 -12.21 6.33
C GLY A 226 -9.78 -11.33 5.96
N ALA A 227 -9.33 -11.50 4.72
CA ALA A 227 -8.25 -10.71 4.15
C ALA A 227 -8.46 -10.51 2.65
#